data_8c3ae9e823e51f488264326dd3440c72
#
_entry.id   8c3ae9e823e51f488264326dd3440c72
#
_cell.length_a   1.000
_cell.length_b   1.000
_cell.length_c   1.000
_cell.angle_alpha   90.00
_cell.angle_beta   90.00
_cell.angle_gamma   90.00
#
_symmetry.space_group_name_H-M   'P 1'
#
loop_
_entity.id
_entity.type
_entity.pdbx_description
1 polymer ?
#
loop_
_entity_poly.entity_id
_entity_poly.type
_entity_poly.pdbx_seq_one_letter_code
_entity_poly.pdbx_strand_id
1 'polypeptide(L)'
;MKQPIKRIKKLHPYPSAAMKELFDAILLLRTPREAADFFRDLLTIAELEEFANRWQMVKLLVQKKPYLEIAQKLETSTTTVARVSHWFYEGTGGYETIAKRAFGKNPDQKLDKPFRLRGKRTWG
;
A
#
# COMPACT_ATOMS: atom_id res chain seq x y z
N MET A 1 -11.85 -10.68 33.45
CA MET A 1 -11.49 -10.38 33.23
C MET A 1 -11.31 -9.88 32.84
N LYS A 2 -11.26 -9.84 32.50
CA LYS A 2 -10.98 -9.34 32.10
C LYS A 2 -10.81 -8.78 31.39
N GLN A 3 -10.76 -8.65 30.99
CA GLN A 3 -10.52 -8.09 30.38
C GLN A 3 -10.50 -7.50 29.67
N PRO A 4 -10.83 -7.36 29.44
CA PRO A 4 -10.88 -6.74 28.54
C PRO A 4 -10.54 -5.69 28.44
N ILE A 5 -10.39 -5.19 28.69
CA ILE A 5 -9.99 -4.30 28.58
C ILE A 5 -9.07 -3.96 28.21
N LYS A 6 -8.59 -4.42 28.02
CA LYS A 6 -7.70 -4.35 27.64
C LYS A 6 -7.54 -4.07 26.54
N ARG A 7 -8.02 -4.29 25.81
CA ARG A 7 -8.01 -4.11 24.72
C ARG A 7 -8.05 -2.89 24.34
N ILE A 8 -8.32 -2.35 24.77
CA ILE A 8 -8.44 -1.20 24.47
C ILE A 8 -7.30 -0.54 24.47
N LYS A 9 -6.72 -0.86 24.88
CA LYS A 9 -5.81 -0.33 24.84
C LYS A 9 -5.10 -0.34 23.93
N LYS A 10 -5.53 -0.74 23.42
CA LYS A 10 -5.12 -0.69 22.63
C LYS A 10 -4.68 0.15 21.90
N LEU A 11 -4.57 0.91 22.11
CA LEU A 11 -4.12 1.92 21.29
C LEU A 11 -2.65 1.85 21.25
N HIS A 12 -2.17 1.15 20.26
CA HIS A 12 -0.74 1.07 20.03
C HIS A 12 -0.35 2.21 19.12
N PRO A 13 0.67 2.97 19.47
CA PRO A 13 1.12 4.01 18.55
C PRO A 13 1.64 3.41 17.27
N TYR A 14 1.47 4.13 16.19
CA TYR A 14 2.03 3.72 14.91
C TYR A 14 3.10 4.74 14.50
N PRO A 15 4.32 4.28 14.21
CA PRO A 15 4.76 2.90 14.34
C PRO A 15 5.15 2.55 15.76
N SER A 16 4.98 1.30 16.12
CA SER A 16 5.47 0.82 17.39
C SER A 16 7.00 0.72 17.35
N ALA A 17 7.61 0.48 18.51
CA ALA A 17 9.06 0.33 18.57
C ALA A 17 9.52 -0.85 17.69
N ALA A 18 8.81 -1.96 17.76
CA ALA A 18 9.18 -3.12 16.94
C ALA A 18 9.04 -2.83 15.45
N MET A 19 8.00 -2.09 15.08
CA MET A 19 7.82 -1.71 13.67
C MET A 19 8.95 -0.80 13.20
N LYS A 20 9.39 0.14 14.06
CA LYS A 20 10.50 1.01 13.68
C LYS A 20 11.76 0.22 13.42
N GLU A 21 12.02 -0.80 14.25
CA GLU A 21 13.19 -1.64 14.03
C GLU A 21 13.09 -2.40 12.72
N LEU A 22 11.90 -2.85 12.36
CA LEU A 22 11.71 -3.52 11.08
C LEU A 22 11.95 -2.54 9.93
N PHE A 23 11.41 -1.33 10.03
CA PHE A 23 11.62 -0.34 8.98
C PHE A 23 13.10 0.00 8.83
N ASP A 24 13.83 0.09 9.95
CA ASP A 24 15.26 0.31 9.90
C ASP A 24 15.97 -0.83 9.19
N ALA A 25 15.55 -2.07 9.45
CA ALA A 25 16.15 -3.23 8.78
C ALA A 25 15.90 -3.18 7.27
N ILE A 26 14.67 -2.82 6.89
CA ILE A 26 14.33 -2.72 5.46
C ILE A 26 15.21 -1.68 4.78
N LEU A 27 15.50 -0.57 5.47
CA LEU A 27 16.33 0.47 4.88
C LEU A 27 17.80 0.08 4.74
N LEU A 28 18.20 -1.06 5.29
CA LEU A 28 19.56 -1.55 5.10
C LEU A 28 19.71 -2.39 3.83
N LEU A 29 18.60 -2.73 3.17
CA LEU A 29 18.66 -3.52 1.93
C LEU A 29 19.33 -2.71 0.83
N ARG A 30 20.22 -3.34 0.10
CA ARG A 30 21.03 -2.65 -0.91
C ARG A 30 20.84 -3.14 -2.33
N THR A 31 20.37 -4.38 -2.50
CA THR A 31 20.24 -4.95 -3.84
C THR A 31 18.89 -5.64 -3.98
N PRO A 32 18.42 -5.84 -5.22
CA PRO A 32 17.18 -6.60 -5.43
C PRO A 32 17.30 -8.02 -4.86
N ARG A 33 18.46 -8.64 -4.92
CA ARG A 33 18.63 -9.98 -4.38
C ARG A 33 18.46 -9.98 -2.88
N GLU A 34 19.03 -9.00 -2.19
CA GLU A 34 18.88 -8.89 -0.75
C GLU A 34 17.42 -8.68 -0.38
N ALA A 35 16.72 -7.84 -1.14
CA ALA A 35 15.30 -7.61 -0.87
C ALA A 35 14.50 -8.90 -1.05
N ALA A 36 14.76 -9.63 -2.13
CA ALA A 36 14.04 -10.88 -2.38
C ALA A 36 14.28 -11.88 -1.26
N ASP A 37 15.53 -12.00 -0.82
CA ASP A 37 15.85 -12.97 0.23
C ASP A 37 15.27 -12.55 1.58
N PHE A 38 15.39 -11.28 1.93
CA PHE A 38 14.89 -10.80 3.22
C PHE A 38 13.38 -10.94 3.31
N PHE A 39 12.66 -10.51 2.29
CA PHE A 39 11.22 -10.57 2.33
C PHE A 39 10.70 -12.01 2.22
N ARG A 40 11.45 -12.88 1.53
CA ARG A 40 11.06 -14.28 1.50
C ARG A 40 11.14 -14.91 2.88
N ASP A 41 12.15 -14.52 3.67
CA ASP A 41 12.28 -15.02 5.03
C ASP A 41 11.24 -14.39 5.96
N LEU A 42 10.95 -13.11 5.75
CA LEU A 42 10.06 -12.37 6.65
C LEU A 42 8.58 -12.73 6.44
N LEU A 43 8.17 -12.96 5.21
CA LEU A 43 6.77 -13.11 4.84
C LEU A 43 6.51 -14.45 4.17
N THR A 44 5.27 -14.91 4.29
CA THR A 44 4.86 -16.07 3.50
C THR A 44 4.71 -15.66 2.04
N ILE A 45 4.70 -16.66 1.17
CA ILE A 45 4.48 -16.41 -0.26
C ILE A 45 3.15 -15.70 -0.48
N ALA A 46 2.10 -16.17 0.22
CA ALA A 46 0.78 -15.54 0.06
C ALA A 46 0.80 -14.07 0.45
N GLU A 47 1.50 -13.74 1.54
CA GLU A 47 1.63 -12.35 1.96
C GLU A 47 2.40 -11.52 0.96
N LEU A 48 3.48 -12.08 0.41
CA LEU A 48 4.24 -11.38 -0.61
C LEU A 48 3.40 -11.12 -1.86
N GLU A 49 2.61 -12.11 -2.26
CA GLU A 49 1.75 -11.94 -3.42
C GLU A 49 0.71 -10.85 -3.18
N GLU A 50 0.17 -10.80 -1.98
CA GLU A 50 -0.80 -9.77 -1.65
C GLU A 50 -0.15 -8.39 -1.67
N PHE A 51 1.03 -8.24 -1.08
CA PHE A 51 1.73 -6.95 -1.07
C PHE A 51 2.11 -6.54 -2.48
N ALA A 52 2.62 -7.50 -3.27
CA ALA A 52 2.98 -7.20 -4.66
C ALA A 52 1.77 -6.75 -5.46
N ASN A 53 0.62 -7.38 -5.21
CA ASN A 53 -0.60 -7.01 -5.90
C ASN A 53 -1.04 -5.59 -5.55
N ARG A 54 -0.91 -5.21 -4.28
CA ARG A 54 -1.22 -3.83 -3.89
C ARG A 54 -0.34 -2.84 -4.62
N TRP A 55 0.93 -3.16 -4.76
CA TRP A 55 1.84 -2.27 -5.47
C TRP A 55 1.48 -2.17 -6.96
N GLN A 56 1.05 -3.30 -7.56
CA GLN A 56 0.58 -3.26 -8.94
C GLN A 56 -0.67 -2.38 -9.08
N MET A 57 -1.54 -2.40 -8.07
CA MET A 57 -2.70 -1.51 -8.08
C MET A 57 -2.28 -0.04 -8.08
N VAL A 58 -1.29 0.30 -7.25
CA VAL A 58 -0.78 1.67 -7.20
C VAL A 58 -0.22 2.06 -8.56
N LYS A 59 0.56 1.17 -9.18
CA LYS A 59 1.14 1.45 -10.49
C LYS A 59 0.05 1.74 -11.53
N LEU A 60 -1.01 0.93 -11.52
CA LEU A 60 -2.10 1.10 -12.50
C LEU A 60 -2.93 2.35 -12.19
N LEU A 61 -3.07 2.70 -10.89
CA LEU A 61 -3.74 3.93 -10.52
C LEU A 61 -2.96 5.16 -11.01
N VAL A 62 -1.64 5.10 -10.92
CA VAL A 62 -0.80 6.19 -11.44
C VAL A 62 -1.02 6.34 -12.95
N GLN A 63 -1.22 5.24 -13.64
CA GLN A 63 -1.51 5.24 -15.08
C GLN A 63 -2.96 5.64 -15.39
N LYS A 64 -3.72 5.94 -14.33
CA LYS A 64 -5.12 6.40 -14.45
C LYS A 64 -6.04 5.37 -15.07
N LYS A 65 -5.76 4.10 -14.83
CA LYS A 65 -6.64 3.04 -15.29
C LYS A 65 -7.91 3.02 -14.45
N PRO A 66 -9.05 2.73 -15.05
CA PRO A 66 -10.30 2.62 -14.29
C PRO A 66 -10.26 1.45 -13.31
N TYR A 67 -10.98 1.58 -12.21
CA TYR A 67 -10.97 0.56 -11.17
C TYR A 67 -11.38 -0.80 -11.71
N LEU A 68 -12.38 -0.84 -12.59
CA LEU A 68 -12.83 -2.11 -13.15
C LEU A 68 -11.72 -2.78 -13.94
N GLU A 69 -11.01 -2.01 -14.74
CA GLU A 69 -9.91 -2.57 -15.53
C GLU A 69 -8.80 -3.11 -14.62
N ILE A 70 -8.47 -2.36 -13.56
CA ILE A 70 -7.45 -2.80 -12.61
C ILE A 70 -7.90 -4.11 -11.94
N ALA A 71 -9.16 -4.14 -11.50
CA ALA A 71 -9.68 -5.31 -10.82
C ALA A 71 -9.64 -6.55 -11.72
N GLN A 72 -10.00 -6.39 -12.98
CA GLN A 72 -9.98 -7.50 -13.92
C GLN A 72 -8.56 -7.96 -14.20
N LYS A 73 -7.64 -7.01 -14.38
CA LYS A 73 -6.26 -7.36 -14.68
C LYS A 73 -5.59 -8.09 -13.55
N LEU A 74 -5.88 -7.70 -12.32
CA LEU A 74 -5.23 -8.28 -11.14
C LEU A 74 -6.09 -9.32 -10.45
N GLU A 75 -7.23 -9.67 -11.05
CA GLU A 75 -8.10 -10.73 -10.56
C GLU A 75 -8.54 -10.47 -9.13
N THR A 76 -9.03 -9.27 -8.89
CA THR A 76 -9.52 -8.88 -7.58
C THR A 76 -10.81 -8.09 -7.75
N SER A 77 -11.36 -7.60 -6.65
CA SER A 77 -12.60 -6.85 -6.69
C SER A 77 -12.35 -5.35 -6.83
N THR A 78 -13.33 -4.64 -7.37
CA THR A 78 -13.23 -3.19 -7.42
C THR A 78 -13.22 -2.58 -6.02
N THR A 79 -13.84 -3.26 -5.04
CA THR A 79 -13.79 -2.81 -3.66
C THR A 79 -12.37 -2.79 -3.13
N THR A 80 -11.59 -3.82 -3.44
CA THR A 80 -10.19 -3.88 -3.03
C THR A 80 -9.39 -2.76 -3.70
N VAL A 81 -9.60 -2.54 -5.00
CA VAL A 81 -8.93 -1.47 -5.72
C VAL A 81 -9.29 -0.11 -5.12
N ALA A 82 -10.57 0.09 -4.81
CA ALA A 82 -11.01 1.35 -4.22
C ALA A 82 -10.34 1.60 -2.87
N ARG A 83 -10.15 0.53 -2.09
CA ARG A 83 -9.50 0.66 -0.78
C ARG A 83 -8.04 1.08 -0.94
N VAL A 84 -7.33 0.48 -1.87
CA VAL A 84 -5.94 0.85 -2.13
C VAL A 84 -5.87 2.28 -2.66
N SER A 85 -6.81 2.66 -3.54
CA SER A 85 -6.87 4.02 -4.04
C SER A 85 -7.07 5.02 -2.92
N HIS A 86 -7.92 4.70 -1.95
CA HIS A 86 -8.13 5.57 -0.81
C HIS A 86 -6.82 5.78 -0.03
N TRP A 87 -6.10 4.70 0.24
CA TRP A 87 -4.83 4.83 0.95
C TRP A 87 -3.80 5.61 0.14
N PHE A 88 -3.83 5.44 -1.19
CA PHE A 88 -2.88 6.13 -2.06
C PHE A 88 -3.10 7.64 -1.98
N TYR A 89 -4.32 8.09 -2.11
CA TYR A 89 -4.59 9.52 -2.22
C TYR A 89 -4.87 10.20 -0.88
N GLU A 90 -5.32 9.43 0.11
CA GLU A 90 -5.75 10.03 1.37
C GLU A 90 -5.16 9.36 2.59
N GLY A 91 -4.16 8.51 2.41
CA GLY A 91 -3.49 7.87 3.52
C GLY A 91 -2.34 8.70 4.05
N THR A 92 -1.32 8.02 4.53
CA THR A 92 -0.16 8.69 5.16
C THR A 92 0.82 9.27 4.15
N GLY A 93 0.63 9.01 2.87
CA GLY A 93 1.51 9.53 1.83
C GLY A 93 2.61 8.59 1.38
N GLY A 94 2.70 7.40 1.97
CA GLY A 94 3.76 6.47 1.61
C GLY A 94 3.67 5.98 0.17
N TYR A 95 2.47 5.60 -0.24
CA TYR A 95 2.29 5.17 -1.63
C TYR A 95 2.65 6.30 -2.60
N GLU A 96 2.18 7.49 -2.30
CA GLU A 96 2.42 8.61 -3.21
C GLU A 96 3.91 8.93 -3.33
N THR A 97 4.60 8.96 -2.21
CA THR A 97 6.03 9.28 -2.20
C THR A 97 6.82 8.30 -3.05
N ILE A 98 6.57 7.00 -2.85
CA ILE A 98 7.34 6.00 -3.57
C ILE A 98 6.88 5.89 -5.02
N ALA A 99 5.59 6.08 -5.28
CA ALA A 99 5.10 6.05 -6.66
C ALA A 99 5.72 7.17 -7.48
N LYS A 100 5.89 8.36 -6.89
CA LYS A 100 6.56 9.45 -7.61
C LYS A 100 7.98 9.08 -7.97
N ARG A 101 8.69 8.44 -7.06
CA ARG A 101 10.08 8.04 -7.31
C ARG A 101 10.16 6.93 -8.34
N ALA A 102 9.23 5.99 -8.29
CA ALA A 102 9.29 4.81 -9.16
C ALA A 102 8.71 5.08 -10.54
N PHE A 103 7.65 5.85 -10.64
CA PHE A 103 6.88 5.98 -11.87
C PHE A 103 6.75 7.41 -12.38
N GLY A 104 7.08 8.38 -11.58
CA GLY A 104 6.93 9.77 -11.99
C GLY A 104 8.08 10.22 -12.84
N LYS A 105 7.78 11.01 -13.87
CA LYS A 105 8.83 11.60 -14.68
C LYS A 105 9.44 12.80 -13.99
N ASN A 106 8.68 13.44 -13.15
CA ASN A 106 9.13 14.59 -12.37
C ASN A 106 8.83 14.26 -10.90
N PRO A 107 9.86 14.07 -10.07
CA PRO A 107 9.63 13.66 -8.67
C PRO A 107 8.79 14.65 -7.88
N ASP A 108 8.77 15.90 -8.30
CA ASP A 108 8.00 16.91 -7.59
C ASP A 108 6.58 17.04 -8.10
N GLN A 109 6.25 16.34 -9.16
CA GLN A 109 4.92 16.44 -9.73
C GLN A 109 3.89 15.81 -8.81
N LYS A 110 2.80 16.53 -8.59
CA LYS A 110 1.72 15.98 -7.80
C LYS A 110 0.96 14.94 -8.61
N LEU A 111 0.62 13.84 -7.95
CA LEU A 111 -0.17 12.80 -8.59
C LEU A 111 -1.63 13.03 -8.26
N ASP A 112 -2.44 13.27 -9.29
CA ASP A 112 -3.85 13.55 -9.11
C ASP A 112 -4.66 12.26 -9.10
N LYS A 113 -5.77 12.29 -8.38
CA LYS A 113 -6.70 11.18 -8.45
C LYS A 113 -7.21 11.03 -9.86
N PRO A 114 -7.49 9.80 -10.30
CA PRO A 114 -8.16 9.61 -11.57
C PRO A 114 -9.55 10.22 -11.49
N PHE A 115 -10.01 10.66 -12.62
CA PHE A 115 -11.37 11.13 -12.67
C PHE A 115 -12.34 9.98 -12.39
N ARG A 116 -13.40 10.30 -11.68
CA ARG A 116 -14.31 9.33 -11.46
C ARG A 116 -15.40 9.74 -10.85
N LEU A 117 -15.96 9.66 -10.96
CA LEU A 117 -16.86 10.09 -10.57
C LEU A 117 -17.45 9.60 -9.61
N ARG A 118 -17.61 9.14 -9.50
CA ARG A 118 -18.16 8.70 -8.70
C ARG A 118 -17.77 8.44 -7.70
N GLY A 119 -17.57 8.42 -7.43
CA GLY A 119 -17.36 8.09 -6.56
C GLY A 119 -17.42 8.33 -5.52
N LYS A 120 -17.35 8.68 -5.25
CA LYS A 120 -17.40 8.92 -4.29
C LYS A 120 -18.12 8.37 -3.48
N ARG A 121 -18.90 8.29 -3.46
CA ARG A 121 -19.71 7.73 -2.68
C ARG A 121 -19.48 6.43 -2.53
N THR A 122 -18.70 5.96 -3.25
CA THR A 122 -18.55 4.61 -3.21
C THR A 122 -17.83 4.08 -2.07
N TRP A 123 -17.18 4.85 -1.30
CA TRP A 123 -16.55 4.25 -0.20
C TRP A 123 -17.52 3.92 0.82
N GLY A 124 -18.47 4.37 0.65
CA GLY A 124 -19.51 4.20 1.42
C GLY A 124 -19.69 4.09 2.54
#